data_8cd663a5eb3f6bec59a191d542a224fb
#
_entry.id   8cd663a5eb3f6bec59a191d542a224fb
#
_cell.length_a   1.000
_cell.length_b   1.000
_cell.length_c   1.000
_cell.angle_alpha   90.00
_cell.angle_beta   90.00
_cell.angle_gamma   90.00
#
_symmetry.space_group_name_H-M   'P 1'
#
loop_
_entity.id
_entity.type
_entity.pdbx_description
1 polymer ?
#
loop_
_entity_poly.entity_id
_entity_poly.type
_entity_poly.pdbx_seq_one_letter_code
_entity_poly.pdbx_strand_id
1 'polypeptide(L)'
;MAAFDPKKSDKNLRKHGMPLPACEEALDGPMLTYEDASEEYGEQRFVSLGWAQGKVVVMVWTDRADGPRLISCREAERHEQKAYFRAYPSR
;
A
#
# COMPACT_ATOMS: atom_id res chain seq x y z
N MET A 1 11.12 -8.98 0.53
CA MET A 1 11.28 -7.69 1.24
C MET A 1 11.11 -6.54 0.28
N ALA A 2 10.40 -5.50 0.69
CA ALA A 2 10.18 -4.33 -0.16
C ALA A 2 11.16 -3.22 0.19
N ALA A 3 11.63 -2.48 -0.83
CA ALA A 3 12.46 -1.31 -0.62
C ALA A 3 11.59 -0.11 -0.25
N PHE A 4 12.17 0.86 0.41
CA PHE A 4 11.51 2.13 0.71
C PHE A 4 12.55 3.20 1.04
N ASP A 5 12.15 4.47 0.92
CA ASP A 5 12.99 5.60 1.31
C ASP A 5 12.74 5.90 2.81
N PRO A 6 13.76 5.83 3.68
CA PRO A 6 13.58 6.10 5.10
C PRO A 6 12.93 7.46 5.41
N LYS A 7 13.24 8.49 4.62
CA LYS A 7 12.64 9.82 4.81
C LYS A 7 11.15 9.79 4.51
N LYS A 8 10.74 9.05 3.48
CA LYS A 8 9.32 8.87 3.17
C LYS A 8 8.61 8.05 4.24
N SER A 9 9.28 7.05 4.80
CA SER A 9 8.73 6.26 5.89
C SER A 9 8.48 7.11 7.12
N ASP A 10 9.42 7.98 7.49
CA ASP A 10 9.25 8.89 8.62
C ASP A 10 8.10 9.86 8.39
N LYS A 11 8.00 10.40 7.18
CA LYS A 11 6.91 11.29 6.81
C LYS A 11 5.56 10.57 6.85
N ASN A 12 5.52 9.33 6.38
CA ASN A 12 4.32 8.50 6.40
C ASN A 12 3.89 8.19 7.84
N LEU A 13 4.84 7.93 8.72
CA LEU A 13 4.56 7.70 10.13
C LEU A 13 3.90 8.94 10.76
N ARG A 14 4.46 10.13 10.50
CA ARG A 14 3.90 11.38 11.02
C ARG A 14 2.51 11.69 10.46
N LYS A 15 2.30 11.43 9.18
CA LYS A 15 1.06 11.79 8.49
C LYS A 15 -0.05 10.77 8.71
N HIS A 16 0.28 9.50 8.73
CA HIS A 16 -0.71 8.41 8.74
C HIS A 16 -0.58 7.45 9.92
N GLY A 17 0.37 7.66 10.80
CA GLY A 17 0.56 6.81 11.97
C GLY A 17 1.21 5.46 11.65
N MET A 18 1.74 5.27 10.44
CA MET A 18 2.37 4.03 10.02
C MET A 18 3.70 4.29 9.32
N PRO A 19 4.79 3.63 9.73
CA PRO A 19 6.01 3.62 8.91
C PRO A 19 5.77 2.68 7.72
N LEU A 20 6.46 2.92 6.60
CA LEU A 20 6.24 2.11 5.39
C LEU A 20 6.44 0.60 5.62
N PRO A 21 7.45 0.13 6.38
CA PRO A 21 7.61 -1.31 6.62
C PRO A 21 6.40 -1.97 7.28
N ALA A 22 5.56 -1.22 7.99
CA ALA A 22 4.37 -1.79 8.62
C ALA A 22 3.37 -2.32 7.59
N CYS A 23 3.43 -1.85 6.35
CA CYS A 23 2.53 -2.29 5.27
C CYS A 23 3.08 -3.44 4.45
N GLU A 24 4.33 -3.84 4.67
CA GLU A 24 4.97 -4.88 3.86
C GLU A 24 4.22 -6.21 3.89
N GLU A 25 3.59 -6.51 5.01
CA GLU A 25 2.77 -7.71 5.19
C GLU A 25 1.71 -7.84 4.09
N ALA A 26 1.16 -6.72 3.62
CA ALA A 26 0.11 -6.72 2.60
C ALA A 26 0.58 -7.33 1.27
N LEU A 27 1.87 -7.26 0.98
CA LEU A 27 2.44 -7.84 -0.24
C LEU A 27 2.39 -9.36 -0.25
N ASP A 28 2.30 -10.00 0.90
CA ASP A 28 2.30 -11.46 1.03
C ASP A 28 0.91 -12.08 1.00
N GLY A 29 -0.14 -11.26 0.96
CA GLY A 29 -1.51 -11.71 0.94
C GLY A 29 -2.27 -11.22 -0.27
N PRO A 30 -3.59 -11.50 -0.32
CA PRO A 30 -4.40 -11.01 -1.43
C PRO A 30 -4.48 -9.49 -1.43
N MET A 31 -4.34 -8.89 -2.61
CA MET A 31 -4.41 -7.45 -2.81
C MET A 31 -5.36 -7.11 -3.94
N LEU A 32 -6.18 -6.08 -3.73
CA LEU A 32 -6.97 -5.48 -4.79
C LEU A 32 -6.16 -4.32 -5.35
N THR A 33 -5.63 -4.47 -6.56
CA THR A 33 -4.63 -3.56 -7.12
C THR A 33 -5.14 -2.88 -8.38
N TYR A 34 -4.88 -1.59 -8.51
CA TYR A 34 -5.13 -0.84 -9.74
C TYR A 34 -3.99 0.16 -9.97
N GLU A 35 -3.87 0.61 -11.22
CA GLU A 35 -2.82 1.56 -11.57
C GLU A 35 -3.22 2.97 -11.14
N ASP A 36 -2.27 3.69 -10.54
CA ASP A 36 -2.46 5.10 -10.20
C ASP A 36 -2.06 5.95 -11.41
N ALA A 37 -3.06 6.39 -12.16
CA ALA A 37 -2.88 7.22 -13.35
C ALA A 37 -3.23 8.69 -13.07
N SER A 38 -3.39 9.09 -11.80
CA SER A 38 -3.82 10.43 -11.45
C SER A 38 -2.79 11.51 -11.76
N GLU A 39 -1.51 11.15 -11.83
CA GLU A 39 -0.42 12.06 -12.13
C GLU A 39 0.61 11.36 -13.02
N GLU A 40 1.48 12.16 -13.64
CA GLU A 40 2.58 11.65 -14.42
C GLU A 40 3.83 11.62 -13.55
N TYR A 41 4.24 10.43 -13.13
CA TYR A 41 5.32 10.25 -12.17
C TYR A 41 6.68 9.88 -12.81
N GLY A 42 6.72 9.71 -14.13
CA GLY A 42 7.92 9.18 -14.78
C GLY A 42 8.11 7.69 -14.59
N GLU A 43 7.26 7.04 -13.81
CA GLU A 43 7.24 5.59 -13.62
C GLU A 43 5.82 5.14 -13.28
N GLN A 44 5.54 3.87 -13.53
CA GLN A 44 4.23 3.29 -13.25
C GLN A 44 4.07 3.10 -11.73
N ARG A 45 2.96 3.58 -11.18
CA ARG A 45 2.62 3.41 -9.77
C ARG A 45 1.33 2.63 -9.63
N PHE A 46 1.25 1.84 -8.54
CA PHE A 46 0.09 1.03 -8.23
C PHE A 46 -0.48 1.43 -6.87
N VAL A 47 -1.80 1.31 -6.76
CA VAL A 47 -2.51 1.44 -5.49
C VAL A 47 -3.09 0.07 -5.17
N SER A 48 -2.80 -0.44 -3.97
CA SER A 48 -3.31 -1.72 -3.52
C SER A 48 -4.04 -1.60 -2.21
N LEU A 49 -5.20 -2.24 -2.13
CA LEU A 49 -5.86 -2.51 -0.85
C LEU A 49 -5.36 -3.87 -0.39
N GLY A 50 -4.86 -3.94 0.84
CA GLY A 50 -4.32 -5.18 1.38
C GLY A 50 -4.52 -5.26 2.87
N TRP A 51 -4.02 -6.32 3.48
CA TRP A 51 -4.16 -6.56 4.91
C TRP A 51 -2.81 -6.46 5.60
N ALA A 52 -2.70 -5.55 6.56
CA ALA A 52 -1.49 -5.38 7.34
C ALA A 52 -1.85 -4.80 8.70
N GLN A 53 -1.13 -5.19 9.74
CA GLN A 53 -1.32 -4.67 11.10
C GLN A 53 -2.76 -4.85 11.59
N GLY A 54 -3.41 -5.96 11.22
CA GLY A 54 -4.77 -6.28 11.66
C GLY A 54 -5.87 -5.45 11.03
N LYS A 55 -5.60 -4.79 9.91
CA LYS A 55 -6.59 -3.92 9.24
C LYS A 55 -6.35 -3.83 7.75
N VAL A 56 -7.32 -3.28 7.04
CA VAL A 56 -7.17 -3.01 5.62
C VAL A 56 -6.36 -1.72 5.46
N VAL A 57 -5.34 -1.77 4.62
CA VAL A 57 -4.48 -0.62 4.33
C VAL A 57 -4.52 -0.29 2.84
N VAL A 58 -4.23 0.96 2.52
CA VAL A 58 -4.06 1.43 1.16
C VAL A 58 -2.58 1.73 0.96
N MET A 59 -1.97 1.02 0.04
CA MET A 59 -0.54 1.10 -0.20
C MET A 59 -0.29 1.60 -1.61
N VAL A 60 0.58 2.61 -1.75
CA VAL A 60 1.07 3.07 -3.05
C VAL A 60 2.49 2.54 -3.22
N TRP A 61 2.75 1.93 -4.35
CA TRP A 61 4.05 1.31 -4.61
C TRP A 61 4.37 1.30 -6.09
N THR A 62 5.61 1.02 -6.41
CA THR A 62 6.06 0.84 -7.79
C THR A 62 6.84 -0.46 -7.89
N ASP A 63 6.80 -1.08 -9.05
CA ASP A 63 7.49 -2.34 -9.30
C ASP A 63 8.77 -2.04 -10.08
N ARG A 64 9.91 -2.22 -9.44
CA ARG A 64 11.21 -1.99 -10.04
C ARG A 64 11.93 -3.31 -10.28
N ALA A 65 13.02 -3.26 -11.04
CA ALA A 65 13.77 -4.46 -11.42
C ALA A 65 14.22 -5.29 -10.22
N ASP A 66 14.48 -4.64 -9.08
CA ASP A 66 14.90 -5.30 -7.84
C ASP A 66 13.73 -5.61 -6.88
N GLY A 67 12.50 -5.43 -7.33
CA GLY A 67 11.30 -5.73 -6.58
C GLY A 67 10.43 -4.52 -6.26
N PRO A 68 9.38 -4.72 -5.46
CA PRO A 68 8.47 -3.63 -5.11
C PRO A 68 9.14 -2.59 -4.22
N ARG A 69 8.77 -1.32 -4.44
CA ARG A 69 9.23 -0.20 -3.62
C ARG A 69 8.01 0.54 -3.07
N LEU A 70 7.93 0.61 -1.75
CA LEU A 70 6.81 1.25 -1.06
C LEU A 70 6.96 2.78 -1.10
N ILE A 71 5.88 3.48 -1.39
CA ILE A 71 5.86 4.94 -1.51
C ILE A 71 5.01 5.56 -0.41
N SER A 72 3.82 5.03 -0.16
CA SER A 72 2.98 5.49 0.94
C SER A 72 2.07 4.38 1.43
N CYS A 73 1.57 4.55 2.65
CA CYS A 73 0.66 3.58 3.26
C CYS A 73 -0.23 4.31 4.27
N ARG A 74 -1.51 3.98 4.25
CA ARG A 74 -2.46 4.52 5.23
C ARG A 74 -3.54 3.49 5.53
N GLU A 75 -4.27 3.69 6.63
CA GLU A 75 -5.44 2.88 6.89
C GLU A 75 -6.51 3.16 5.84
N ALA A 76 -7.23 2.12 5.43
CA ALA A 76 -8.29 2.26 4.44
C ALA A 76 -9.51 2.98 5.02
N GLU A 77 -10.17 3.79 4.20
CA GLU A 77 -11.45 4.38 4.55
C GLU A 77 -12.54 3.31 4.45
N ARG A 78 -13.72 3.62 5.00
CA ARG A 78 -14.80 2.63 5.09
C ARG A 78 -15.20 2.05 3.73
N HIS A 79 -15.33 2.88 2.72
CA HIS A 79 -15.69 2.40 1.37
C HIS A 79 -14.61 1.51 0.76
N GLU A 80 -13.36 1.77 1.09
CA GLU A 80 -12.22 0.96 0.65
C GLU A 80 -12.21 -0.38 1.37
N GLN A 81 -12.47 -0.40 2.67
CA GLN A 81 -12.60 -1.64 3.42
C GLN A 81 -13.69 -2.53 2.85
N LYS A 82 -14.84 -1.95 2.51
CA LYS A 82 -15.95 -2.68 1.90
C LYS A 82 -15.55 -3.29 0.55
N ALA A 83 -14.83 -2.54 -0.28
CA ALA A 83 -14.35 -3.04 -1.56
C ALA A 83 -13.40 -4.22 -1.37
N TYR A 84 -12.48 -4.12 -0.42
CA TYR A 84 -11.52 -5.19 -0.12
C TYR A 84 -12.24 -6.47 0.33
N PHE A 85 -13.15 -6.36 1.32
CA PHE A 85 -13.86 -7.52 1.84
C PHE A 85 -14.85 -8.12 0.84
N ARG A 86 -15.34 -7.32 -0.11
CA ARG A 86 -16.15 -7.85 -1.20
C ARG A 86 -15.32 -8.71 -2.14
N ALA A 87 -14.08 -8.30 -2.42
CA ALA A 87 -13.16 -9.05 -3.26
C ALA A 87 -12.62 -10.29 -2.54
N TYR A 88 -12.43 -10.22 -1.23
CA TYR A 88 -11.82 -11.27 -0.41
C TYR A 88 -12.66 -11.52 0.86
N PRO A 89 -13.85 -12.13 0.72
CA PRO A 89 -14.80 -12.22 1.84
C PRO A 89 -14.36 -13.13 2.99
N SER A 90 -13.36 -13.98 2.79
CA SER A 90 -12.89 -14.90 3.84
C SER A 90 -11.88 -14.27 4.81
N ARG A 91 -11.58 -13.01 4.66
CA ARG A 91 -10.66 -12.29 5.53
C ARG A 91 -11.28 -11.98 6.90
#